data_92b1464c81acff88e2d2f9800948b99e
#
_entry.id   92b1464c81acff88e2d2f9800948b99e
#
_cell.length_a   1.000
_cell.length_b   1.000
_cell.length_c   1.000
_cell.angle_alpha   90.00
_cell.angle_beta   90.00
_cell.angle_gamma   90.00
#
_symmetry.space_group_name_H-M   'P 1'
#
loop_
_entity.id
_entity.type
_entity.pdbx_description
1 polymer ?
#
loop_
_entity_poly.entity_id
_entity_poly.type
_entity_poly.pdbx_seq_one_letter_code
_entity_poly.pdbx_strand_id
1 'polypeptide(L)'
;MSWLETEMHNNQRVNDLIYEAISENMDENKDLMMIGEDIEHPYGGAFKISRDLSANFPERVFNMPDSEQAIAGFGNGLSLGGKIPICEIMFGDFMGLIFDQWLNHAAKFQKMYGNKFEVPIIFRTPMGGKRGYGPTHSQNIEKHFLGIPNTQVISINPRNAPKIIYDTLLKTIDRPTIVIENKLDYTRKDSPIHSNSGYKYKKTNTKIYDLKYSIDSQEPDITMVCWGGLVCDMELLINDLTD
;
A
#
# COMPACT_ATOMS: atom_id res chain seq x y z
N MET A 1 28.47 1.10 3.80
CA MET A 1 27.13 1.69 3.70
C MET A 1 27.07 2.47 2.41
N SER A 2 26.26 2.08 1.46
CA SER A 2 26.09 2.88 0.27
C SER A 2 25.18 4.07 0.63
N TRP A 3 25.50 5.25 0.14
CA TRP A 3 24.73 6.48 0.33
C TRP A 3 23.23 6.35 -0.05
N LEU A 4 22.85 5.35 -0.83
CA LEU A 4 21.48 4.97 -1.15
C LEU A 4 20.63 4.53 0.08
N GLU A 5 21.26 4.02 1.12
CA GLU A 5 20.56 3.50 2.30
C GLU A 5 20.07 4.64 3.23
N THR A 6 20.79 5.75 3.27
CA THR A 6 20.47 6.88 4.15
C THR A 6 19.43 7.83 3.51
N GLU A 7 19.37 7.89 2.18
CA GLU A 7 18.44 8.76 1.45
C GLU A 7 17.03 8.17 1.29
N MET A 8 16.85 6.86 1.51
CA MET A 8 15.57 6.17 1.34
C MET A 8 14.64 6.30 2.54
N HIS A 9 15.14 6.64 3.72
CA HIS A 9 14.39 6.68 4.97
C HIS A 9 14.45 8.05 5.62
N ASN A 10 13.28 8.61 5.91
CA ASN A 10 13.14 9.96 6.45
C ASN A 10 13.00 9.98 7.98
N ASN A 11 12.97 8.83 8.64
CA ASN A 11 12.67 8.69 10.07
C ASN A 11 11.34 9.35 10.50
N GLN A 12 10.39 9.39 9.57
CA GLN A 12 9.04 9.89 9.74
C GLN A 12 8.05 8.74 9.95
N ARG A 13 6.85 9.03 10.43
CA ARG A 13 5.82 8.01 10.57
C ARG A 13 5.33 7.55 9.20
N VAL A 14 5.02 6.28 9.08
CA VAL A 14 4.54 5.68 7.83
C VAL A 14 3.30 6.40 7.28
N ASN A 15 2.34 6.76 8.15
CA ASN A 15 1.15 7.49 7.69
C ASN A 15 1.46 8.90 7.18
N ASP A 16 2.47 9.58 7.74
CA ASP A 16 2.92 10.88 7.25
C ASP A 16 3.53 10.75 5.86
N LEU A 17 4.37 9.74 5.66
CA LEU A 17 5.03 9.47 4.39
C LEU A 17 4.04 9.09 3.27
N ILE A 18 3.00 8.33 3.60
CA ILE A 18 1.94 7.99 2.63
C ILE A 18 1.17 9.26 2.24
N TYR A 19 0.79 10.08 3.23
CA TYR A 19 0.12 11.36 2.98
C TYR A 19 0.96 12.27 2.08
N GLU A 20 2.24 12.46 2.40
CA GLU A 20 3.17 13.27 1.62
C GLU A 20 3.27 12.77 0.18
N ALA A 21 3.45 11.46 -0.02
CA ALA A 21 3.52 10.89 -1.36
C ALA A 21 2.24 11.14 -2.17
N ILE A 22 1.07 10.94 -1.58
CA ILE A 22 -0.20 11.18 -2.26
C ILE A 22 -0.35 12.68 -2.58
N SER A 23 -0.11 13.57 -1.62
CA SER A 23 -0.25 15.01 -1.78
C SER A 23 0.65 15.56 -2.88
N GLU A 24 1.95 15.24 -2.83
CA GLU A 24 2.93 15.69 -3.83
C GLU A 24 2.60 15.19 -5.23
N ASN A 25 2.22 13.91 -5.36
CA ASN A 25 1.85 13.37 -6.67
C ASN A 25 0.52 13.94 -7.19
N MET A 26 -0.44 14.30 -6.31
CA MET A 26 -1.66 14.99 -6.72
C MET A 26 -1.40 16.42 -7.22
N ASP A 27 -0.39 17.11 -6.70
CA ASP A 27 0.05 18.40 -7.23
C ASP A 27 0.64 18.27 -8.65
N GLU A 28 1.46 17.23 -8.86
CA GLU A 28 2.13 16.99 -10.14
C GLU A 28 1.18 16.41 -11.21
N ASN A 29 0.24 15.54 -10.82
CA ASN A 29 -0.65 14.83 -11.73
C ASN A 29 -2.13 15.15 -11.48
N LYS A 30 -2.75 15.84 -12.44
CA LYS A 30 -4.17 16.25 -12.37
C LYS A 30 -5.17 15.13 -12.60
N ASP A 31 -4.73 13.96 -13.06
CA ASP A 31 -5.57 12.80 -13.26
C ASP A 31 -5.68 11.91 -12.00
N LEU A 32 -4.83 12.15 -11.00
CA LEU A 32 -4.95 11.51 -9.69
C LEU A 32 -6.19 11.99 -8.95
N MET A 33 -6.99 11.04 -8.47
CA MET A 33 -8.16 11.26 -7.63
C MET A 33 -8.12 10.33 -6.41
N MET A 34 -8.75 10.72 -5.31
CA MET A 34 -8.92 9.86 -4.15
C MET A 34 -10.38 9.83 -3.74
N ILE A 35 -10.92 8.63 -3.58
CA ILE A 35 -12.30 8.41 -3.16
C ILE A 35 -12.36 7.36 -2.04
N GLY A 36 -13.34 7.47 -1.18
CA GLY A 36 -13.50 6.55 -0.06
C GLY A 36 -14.56 7.02 0.92
N GLU A 37 -14.69 6.33 2.03
CA GLU A 37 -15.59 6.68 3.12
C GLU A 37 -14.87 7.57 4.12
N ASP A 38 -15.52 8.65 4.54
CA ASP A 38 -15.02 9.57 5.57
C ASP A 38 -13.62 10.15 5.32
N ILE A 39 -13.20 10.26 4.07
CA ILE A 39 -11.87 10.74 3.72
C ILE A 39 -11.74 12.27 3.67
N GLU A 40 -12.86 13.00 3.63
CA GLU A 40 -12.83 14.45 3.57
C GLU A 40 -12.38 15.11 4.88
N HIS A 41 -11.81 16.29 4.72
CA HIS A 41 -11.52 17.20 5.83
C HIS A 41 -12.82 17.67 6.53
N PRO A 42 -12.88 17.79 7.86
CA PRO A 42 -11.77 17.70 8.82
C PRO A 42 -11.50 16.29 9.35
N TYR A 43 -12.31 15.28 9.00
CA TYR A 43 -12.07 13.93 9.51
C TYR A 43 -10.80 13.32 8.90
N GLY A 44 -10.65 13.33 7.58
CA GLY A 44 -9.41 12.94 6.91
C GLY A 44 -9.05 11.47 7.01
N GLY A 45 -10.05 10.60 6.96
CA GLY A 45 -9.92 9.15 7.01
C GLY A 45 -9.69 8.59 8.42
N ALA A 46 -10.06 7.32 8.62
CA ALA A 46 -9.96 6.63 9.92
C ALA A 46 -8.51 6.60 10.48
N PHE A 47 -7.51 6.62 9.62
CA PHE A 47 -6.08 6.59 10.00
C PHE A 47 -5.32 7.84 9.60
N LYS A 48 -6.04 8.90 9.23
CA LYS A 48 -5.48 10.21 8.90
C LYS A 48 -4.50 10.18 7.72
N ILE A 49 -4.79 9.38 6.72
CA ILE A 49 -4.00 9.36 5.49
C ILE A 49 -4.46 10.47 4.54
N SER A 50 -5.76 10.74 4.47
CA SER A 50 -6.31 11.77 3.57
C SER A 50 -6.33 13.18 4.17
N ARG A 51 -6.31 13.33 5.50
CA ARG A 51 -6.18 14.61 6.25
C ARG A 51 -6.94 15.79 5.60
N ASP A 52 -6.17 16.70 5.03
CA ASP A 52 -6.64 17.94 4.39
C ASP A 52 -6.60 17.88 2.85
N LEU A 53 -6.37 16.68 2.28
CA LEU A 53 -6.32 16.52 0.82
C LEU A 53 -7.58 17.05 0.14
N SER A 54 -8.78 16.84 0.72
CA SER A 54 -10.02 17.36 0.14
C SER A 54 -10.14 18.89 0.20
N ALA A 55 -9.50 19.52 1.20
CA ALA A 55 -9.42 20.97 1.25
C ALA A 55 -8.48 21.56 0.18
N ASN A 56 -7.38 20.82 -0.10
CA ASN A 56 -6.39 21.22 -1.11
C ASN A 56 -6.83 20.83 -2.54
N PHE A 57 -7.57 19.72 -2.68
CA PHE A 57 -8.00 19.17 -3.97
C PHE A 57 -9.52 18.82 -3.98
N PRO A 58 -10.42 19.80 -3.79
CA PRO A 58 -11.84 19.57 -3.52
C PRO A 58 -12.59 18.85 -4.66
N GLU A 59 -12.12 18.98 -5.91
CA GLU A 59 -12.74 18.29 -7.06
C GLU A 59 -12.16 16.88 -7.30
N ARG A 60 -11.15 16.48 -6.54
CA ARG A 60 -10.41 15.23 -6.75
C ARG A 60 -10.33 14.34 -5.53
N VAL A 61 -10.72 14.84 -4.37
CA VAL A 61 -10.78 14.07 -3.11
C VAL A 61 -12.14 14.29 -2.48
N PHE A 62 -12.97 13.24 -2.44
CA PHE A 62 -14.34 13.34 -1.95
C PHE A 62 -14.87 12.04 -1.37
N ASN A 63 -15.83 12.17 -0.47
CA ASN A 63 -16.52 11.05 0.13
C ASN A 63 -17.43 10.32 -0.87
N MET A 64 -17.48 9.02 -0.70
CA MET A 64 -18.46 8.14 -1.31
C MET A 64 -19.47 7.67 -0.24
N PRO A 65 -20.67 7.21 -0.64
CA PRO A 65 -21.55 6.49 0.28
C PRO A 65 -20.89 5.25 0.86
N ASP A 66 -21.34 4.81 2.03
CA ASP A 66 -20.88 3.59 2.71
C ASP A 66 -21.24 2.33 1.88
N SER A 67 -20.44 2.10 0.86
CA SER A 67 -20.56 0.95 -0.04
C SER A 67 -19.26 0.72 -0.77
N GLU A 68 -18.47 -0.22 -0.31
CA GLU A 68 -17.18 -0.56 -0.92
C GLU A 68 -17.34 -1.04 -2.37
N GLN A 69 -18.44 -1.73 -2.68
CA GLN A 69 -18.78 -2.10 -4.05
C GLN A 69 -18.98 -0.87 -4.95
N ALA A 70 -19.68 0.15 -4.44
CA ALA A 70 -19.88 1.39 -5.17
C ALA A 70 -18.58 2.16 -5.35
N ILE A 71 -17.73 2.24 -4.31
CA ILE A 71 -16.39 2.85 -4.39
C ILE A 71 -15.57 2.16 -5.47
N ALA A 72 -15.51 0.84 -5.45
CA ALA A 72 -14.72 0.08 -6.42
C ALA A 72 -15.29 0.18 -7.84
N GLY A 73 -16.62 0.13 -7.99
CA GLY A 73 -17.29 0.29 -9.28
C GLY A 73 -17.09 1.68 -9.89
N PHE A 74 -17.22 2.72 -9.07
CA PHE A 74 -17.01 4.09 -9.47
C PHE A 74 -15.53 4.35 -9.83
N GLY A 75 -14.58 3.83 -9.00
CA GLY A 75 -13.16 3.88 -9.28
C GLY A 75 -12.79 3.20 -10.60
N ASN A 76 -13.37 2.03 -10.90
CA ASN A 76 -13.21 1.38 -12.19
C ASN A 76 -13.69 2.27 -13.34
N GLY A 77 -14.83 2.95 -13.17
CA GLY A 77 -15.35 3.90 -14.15
C GLY A 77 -14.43 5.10 -14.37
N LEU A 78 -13.88 5.67 -13.29
CA LEU A 78 -12.90 6.76 -13.35
C LEU A 78 -11.64 6.32 -14.12
N SER A 79 -11.13 5.12 -13.83
CA SER A 79 -9.95 4.58 -14.50
C SER A 79 -10.19 4.38 -16.01
N LEU A 80 -11.36 3.86 -16.41
CA LEU A 80 -11.76 3.77 -17.82
C LEU A 80 -11.93 5.14 -18.46
N GLY A 81 -12.26 6.17 -17.69
CA GLY A 81 -12.35 7.56 -18.11
C GLY A 81 -11.01 8.29 -18.18
N GLY A 82 -9.89 7.60 -17.98
CA GLY A 82 -8.53 8.16 -18.07
C GLY A 82 -8.03 8.82 -16.78
N LYS A 83 -8.71 8.58 -15.65
CA LYS A 83 -8.22 9.02 -14.33
C LYS A 83 -7.41 7.91 -13.65
N ILE A 84 -6.67 8.29 -12.62
CA ILE A 84 -5.92 7.37 -11.76
C ILE A 84 -6.54 7.45 -10.35
N PRO A 85 -7.59 6.66 -10.07
CA PRO A 85 -8.25 6.71 -8.78
C PRO A 85 -7.50 5.91 -7.72
N ILE A 86 -7.33 6.52 -6.55
CA ILE A 86 -6.98 5.89 -5.29
C ILE A 86 -8.27 5.66 -4.52
N CYS A 87 -8.71 4.41 -4.44
CA CYS A 87 -9.91 4.00 -3.72
C CYS A 87 -9.52 3.54 -2.32
N GLU A 88 -9.89 4.28 -1.29
CA GLU A 88 -9.69 3.84 0.08
C GLU A 88 -10.83 2.89 0.49
N ILE A 89 -10.46 1.67 0.88
CA ILE A 89 -11.34 0.75 1.59
C ILE A 89 -10.94 0.82 3.06
N MET A 90 -11.85 1.29 3.90
CA MET A 90 -11.57 1.74 5.27
C MET A 90 -10.90 0.67 6.15
N PHE A 91 -11.25 -0.61 5.94
CA PHE A 91 -10.62 -1.77 6.59
C PHE A 91 -10.45 -2.91 5.60
N GLY A 92 -9.34 -3.64 5.72
CA GLY A 92 -9.03 -4.77 4.87
C GLY A 92 -10.07 -5.89 4.90
N ASP A 93 -10.79 -6.02 6.01
CA ASP A 93 -11.91 -6.95 6.16
C ASP A 93 -13.01 -6.70 5.11
N PHE A 94 -13.22 -5.45 4.71
CA PHE A 94 -14.24 -5.06 3.73
C PHE A 94 -13.79 -5.21 2.27
N MET A 95 -12.52 -5.53 2.05
CA MET A 95 -12.04 -5.87 0.70
C MET A 95 -12.81 -7.05 0.08
N GLY A 96 -13.40 -7.92 0.90
CA GLY A 96 -14.28 -8.97 0.41
C GLY A 96 -15.48 -8.44 -0.37
N LEU A 97 -15.98 -7.23 -0.05
CA LEU A 97 -17.12 -6.61 -0.72
C LEU A 97 -16.78 -6.12 -2.15
N ILE A 98 -15.53 -5.83 -2.44
CA ILE A 98 -15.09 -5.37 -3.77
C ILE A 98 -14.62 -6.50 -4.69
N PHE A 99 -14.72 -7.74 -4.25
CA PHE A 99 -14.09 -8.87 -4.94
C PHE A 99 -14.54 -9.03 -6.40
N ASP A 100 -15.83 -8.83 -6.67
CA ASP A 100 -16.34 -8.86 -8.04
C ASP A 100 -15.78 -7.73 -8.92
N GLN A 101 -15.78 -6.50 -8.39
CA GLN A 101 -15.25 -5.32 -9.08
C GLN A 101 -13.73 -5.43 -9.33
N TRP A 102 -13.02 -6.13 -8.47
CA TRP A 102 -11.63 -6.47 -8.66
C TRP A 102 -11.42 -7.58 -9.69
N LEU A 103 -12.04 -8.75 -9.46
CA LEU A 103 -11.80 -9.97 -10.24
C LEU A 103 -12.40 -9.90 -11.65
N ASN A 104 -13.66 -9.49 -11.75
CA ASN A 104 -14.41 -9.56 -13.00
C ASN A 104 -14.39 -8.26 -13.81
N HIS A 105 -14.07 -7.14 -13.17
CA HIS A 105 -14.00 -5.85 -13.83
C HIS A 105 -12.54 -5.39 -13.97
N ALA A 106 -11.92 -4.82 -12.95
CA ALA A 106 -10.58 -4.21 -13.03
C ALA A 106 -9.55 -5.14 -13.68
N ALA A 107 -9.43 -6.38 -13.21
CA ALA A 107 -8.46 -7.36 -13.70
C ALA A 107 -8.67 -7.78 -15.17
N LYS A 108 -9.89 -7.66 -15.70
CA LYS A 108 -10.25 -8.20 -17.02
C LYS A 108 -10.53 -7.15 -18.07
N PHE A 109 -10.85 -5.92 -17.71
CA PHE A 109 -11.26 -4.89 -18.68
C PHE A 109 -10.22 -4.70 -19.79
N GLN A 110 -8.95 -4.58 -19.48
CA GLN A 110 -7.90 -4.44 -20.49
C GLN A 110 -7.99 -5.54 -21.54
N LYS A 111 -8.07 -6.80 -21.10
CA LYS A 111 -8.14 -7.95 -22.01
C LYS A 111 -9.48 -8.04 -22.75
N MET A 112 -10.58 -7.77 -22.07
CA MET A 112 -11.94 -7.81 -22.67
C MET A 112 -12.08 -6.83 -23.84
N TYR A 113 -11.42 -5.68 -23.73
CA TYR A 113 -11.45 -4.65 -24.77
C TYR A 113 -10.22 -4.67 -25.68
N GLY A 114 -9.55 -5.80 -25.79
CA GLY A 114 -8.48 -6.04 -26.76
C GLY A 114 -7.19 -5.28 -26.46
N ASN A 115 -6.86 -5.06 -25.19
CA ASN A 115 -5.67 -4.35 -24.72
C ASN A 115 -5.54 -2.91 -25.27
N LYS A 116 -6.66 -2.23 -25.48
CA LYS A 116 -6.67 -0.87 -26.04
C LYS A 116 -6.40 0.21 -25.02
N PHE A 117 -6.48 -0.11 -23.72
CA PHE A 117 -6.24 0.81 -22.61
C PHE A 117 -5.73 0.04 -21.39
N GLU A 118 -5.10 0.77 -20.51
CA GLU A 118 -4.70 0.31 -19.17
C GLU A 118 -5.83 0.59 -18.16
N VAL A 119 -5.76 -0.05 -16.99
CA VAL A 119 -6.69 0.18 -15.88
C VAL A 119 -5.88 0.57 -14.64
N PRO A 120 -5.36 1.80 -14.60
CA PRO A 120 -4.55 2.30 -13.49
C PRO A 120 -5.44 2.66 -12.30
N ILE A 121 -5.83 1.68 -11.50
CA ILE A 121 -6.62 1.86 -10.29
C ILE A 121 -5.88 1.32 -9.07
N ILE A 122 -5.91 2.06 -7.97
CA ILE A 122 -5.31 1.68 -6.70
C ILE A 122 -6.43 1.49 -5.68
N PHE A 123 -6.47 0.30 -5.07
CA PHE A 123 -7.24 0.04 -3.85
C PHE A 123 -6.27 0.02 -2.68
N ARG A 124 -6.30 1.02 -1.82
CA ARG A 124 -5.52 1.03 -0.59
C ARG A 124 -6.38 0.62 0.61
N THR A 125 -5.80 -0.15 1.52
CA THR A 125 -6.55 -0.60 2.70
C THR A 125 -5.65 -0.91 3.89
N PRO A 126 -6.04 -0.50 5.10
CA PRO A 126 -5.37 -0.88 6.34
C PRO A 126 -5.81 -2.29 6.78
N MET A 127 -4.85 -3.20 6.97
CA MET A 127 -5.07 -4.55 7.48
C MET A 127 -4.41 -4.78 8.85
N GLY A 128 -4.62 -5.94 9.42
CA GLY A 128 -3.95 -6.42 10.63
C GLY A 128 -4.70 -6.18 11.93
N GLY A 129 -4.35 -6.96 12.93
CA GLY A 129 -4.96 -6.97 14.25
C GLY A 129 -4.21 -6.12 15.29
N LYS A 130 -4.36 -6.52 16.57
CA LYS A 130 -3.68 -5.96 17.75
C LYS A 130 -4.05 -4.50 18.10
N ARG A 131 -5.16 -3.94 17.56
CA ARG A 131 -5.65 -2.59 17.89
C ARG A 131 -7.00 -2.56 18.62
N GLY A 132 -7.56 -3.72 18.97
CA GLY A 132 -8.79 -3.80 19.74
C GLY A 132 -10.08 -3.57 18.96
N TYR A 133 -10.05 -3.58 17.63
CA TYR A 133 -11.26 -3.35 16.79
C TYR A 133 -12.19 -4.58 16.67
N GLY A 134 -11.81 -5.72 17.24
CA GLY A 134 -12.59 -6.95 17.17
C GLY A 134 -12.38 -7.75 15.88
N PRO A 135 -13.07 -8.90 15.73
CA PRO A 135 -12.77 -9.87 14.69
C PRO A 135 -13.09 -9.41 13.26
N THR A 136 -14.03 -8.49 13.08
CA THR A 136 -14.46 -7.99 11.77
C THR A 136 -13.64 -6.80 11.25
N HIS A 137 -12.62 -6.37 12.01
CA HIS A 137 -11.75 -5.24 11.68
C HIS A 137 -10.27 -5.54 11.94
N SER A 138 -9.90 -6.82 11.99
CA SER A 138 -8.57 -7.24 12.42
C SER A 138 -7.93 -8.32 11.55
N GLN A 139 -8.54 -8.64 10.42
CA GLN A 139 -8.10 -9.72 9.54
C GLN A 139 -7.01 -9.27 8.57
N ASN A 140 -6.29 -10.27 8.06
CA ASN A 140 -5.39 -10.18 6.92
C ASN A 140 -5.97 -11.12 5.84
N ILE A 141 -6.56 -10.56 4.80
CA ILE A 141 -7.28 -11.32 3.77
C ILE A 141 -6.64 -11.21 2.38
N GLU A 142 -5.43 -10.68 2.29
CA GLU A 142 -4.69 -10.49 1.05
C GLU A 142 -4.55 -11.75 0.21
N LYS A 143 -4.51 -12.92 0.85
CA LYS A 143 -4.43 -14.22 0.14
C LYS A 143 -5.52 -14.45 -0.89
N HIS A 144 -6.71 -13.84 -0.70
CA HIS A 144 -7.83 -13.98 -1.62
C HIS A 144 -7.66 -13.17 -2.91
N PHE A 145 -6.73 -12.23 -2.92
CA PHE A 145 -6.46 -11.33 -4.05
C PHE A 145 -5.17 -11.68 -4.80
N LEU A 146 -4.39 -12.63 -4.29
CA LEU A 146 -3.15 -13.08 -4.92
C LEU A 146 -3.42 -14.00 -6.13
N GLY A 147 -2.51 -13.96 -7.10
CA GLY A 147 -2.56 -14.85 -8.27
C GLY A 147 -3.62 -14.50 -9.31
N ILE A 148 -4.33 -13.39 -9.17
CA ILE A 148 -5.28 -12.92 -10.19
C ILE A 148 -4.49 -12.27 -11.33
N PRO A 149 -4.63 -12.75 -12.59
CA PRO A 149 -3.86 -12.22 -13.71
C PRO A 149 -4.12 -10.73 -13.96
N ASN A 150 -3.08 -10.03 -14.43
CA ASN A 150 -3.12 -8.60 -14.76
C ASN A 150 -3.40 -7.69 -13.54
N THR A 151 -3.09 -8.14 -12.34
CA THR A 151 -3.22 -7.36 -11.12
C THR A 151 -1.92 -7.37 -10.32
N GLN A 152 -1.84 -6.48 -9.35
CA GLN A 152 -0.70 -6.37 -8.44
C GLN A 152 -1.20 -6.22 -6.99
N VAL A 153 -0.51 -6.87 -6.07
CA VAL A 153 -0.72 -6.70 -4.62
C VAL A 153 0.61 -6.32 -4.00
N ILE A 154 0.63 -5.17 -3.34
CA ILE A 154 1.81 -4.61 -2.68
C ILE A 154 1.52 -4.54 -1.19
N SER A 155 2.44 -5.01 -0.36
CA SER A 155 2.36 -4.84 1.08
C SER A 155 3.51 -3.95 1.54
N ILE A 156 3.17 -2.83 2.15
CA ILE A 156 4.15 -1.88 2.68
C ILE A 156 4.43 -2.13 4.16
N ASN A 157 5.61 -1.71 4.59
CA ASN A 157 6.04 -1.76 5.99
C ASN A 157 7.09 -0.66 6.25
N PRO A 158 7.48 -0.39 7.51
CA PRO A 158 8.43 0.69 7.82
C PRO A 158 9.85 0.49 7.26
N ARG A 159 10.18 -0.71 6.74
CA ARG A 159 11.51 -1.07 6.26
C ARG A 159 11.69 -0.95 4.76
N ASN A 160 10.60 -0.84 4.02
CA ASN A 160 10.65 -0.79 2.56
C ASN A 160 10.38 0.59 1.94
N ALA A 161 10.68 1.66 2.70
CA ALA A 161 10.54 3.05 2.26
C ALA A 161 9.13 3.37 1.69
N PRO A 162 8.09 3.47 2.52
CA PRO A 162 6.70 3.63 2.09
C PRO A 162 6.47 4.77 1.11
N LYS A 163 7.13 5.94 1.32
CA LYS A 163 7.02 7.08 0.42
C LYS A 163 7.51 6.74 -0.99
N ILE A 164 8.67 6.11 -1.10
CA ILE A 164 9.25 5.76 -2.41
C ILE A 164 8.37 4.75 -3.15
N ILE A 165 7.77 3.80 -2.42
CA ILE A 165 6.84 2.83 -3.04
C ILE A 165 5.63 3.56 -3.61
N TYR A 166 5.02 4.46 -2.84
CA TYR A 166 3.87 5.23 -3.29
C TYR A 166 4.23 6.16 -4.46
N ASP A 167 5.33 6.91 -4.38
CA ASP A 167 5.81 7.78 -5.46
C ASP A 167 6.06 6.98 -6.76
N THR A 168 6.69 5.81 -6.64
CA THR A 168 6.93 4.95 -7.78
C THR A 168 5.62 4.42 -8.36
N LEU A 169 4.72 3.94 -7.50
CA LEU A 169 3.43 3.40 -7.93
C LEU A 169 2.60 4.48 -8.63
N LEU A 170 2.43 5.65 -8.04
CA LEU A 170 1.59 6.73 -8.57
C LEU A 170 2.12 7.29 -9.90
N LYS A 171 3.43 7.18 -10.16
CA LYS A 171 4.07 7.61 -11.41
C LYS A 171 4.10 6.53 -12.50
N THR A 172 3.96 5.25 -12.14
CA THR A 172 4.19 4.14 -13.09
C THR A 172 3.06 3.12 -13.16
N ILE A 173 1.94 3.38 -12.51
CA ILE A 173 0.81 2.45 -12.47
C ILE A 173 0.25 2.21 -13.88
N ASP A 174 0.14 0.94 -14.27
CA ASP A 174 -0.36 0.49 -15.56
C ASP A 174 -1.48 -0.56 -15.42
N ARG A 175 -1.75 -1.03 -14.19
CA ARG A 175 -2.69 -2.12 -13.90
C ARG A 175 -3.34 -1.96 -12.54
N PRO A 176 -4.49 -2.65 -12.31
CA PRO A 176 -5.13 -2.66 -10.99
C PRO A 176 -4.17 -3.12 -9.90
N THR A 177 -4.06 -2.32 -8.86
CA THR A 177 -3.13 -2.55 -7.76
C THR A 177 -3.84 -2.46 -6.41
N ILE A 178 -3.64 -3.44 -5.53
CA ILE A 178 -4.00 -3.35 -4.11
C ILE A 178 -2.75 -2.98 -3.32
N VAL A 179 -2.86 -1.95 -2.48
CA VAL A 179 -1.83 -1.59 -1.50
C VAL A 179 -2.32 -1.91 -0.10
N ILE A 180 -1.61 -2.82 0.55
CA ILE A 180 -1.90 -3.27 1.90
C ILE A 180 -1.00 -2.53 2.88
N GLU A 181 -1.61 -1.90 3.86
CA GLU A 181 -0.98 -1.11 4.89
C GLU A 181 -1.29 -1.72 6.26
N ASN A 182 -0.29 -1.99 7.09
CA ASN A 182 -0.57 -2.50 8.42
C ASN A 182 -0.93 -1.37 9.39
N LYS A 183 -2.04 -1.51 10.10
CA LYS A 183 -2.54 -0.51 11.05
C LYS A 183 -1.56 -0.17 12.18
N LEU A 184 -0.74 -1.12 12.60
CA LEU A 184 0.29 -0.88 13.62
C LEU A 184 1.46 -0.08 13.07
N ASP A 185 1.75 -0.24 11.78
CA ASP A 185 2.89 0.41 11.15
C ASP A 185 2.66 1.91 10.92
N TYR A 186 1.43 2.38 10.86
CA TYR A 186 1.13 3.80 10.62
C TYR A 186 1.81 4.75 11.59
N THR A 187 1.96 4.36 12.85
CA THR A 187 2.63 5.17 13.87
C THR A 187 4.11 4.85 14.03
N ARG A 188 4.59 3.79 13.38
CA ARG A 188 6.02 3.46 13.37
C ARG A 188 6.75 4.40 12.42
N LYS A 189 8.01 4.65 12.75
CA LYS A 189 8.89 5.43 11.88
C LYS A 189 9.51 4.53 10.82
N ASP A 190 9.61 5.05 9.61
CA ASP A 190 10.39 4.41 8.59
C ASP A 190 11.87 4.46 8.97
N SER A 191 12.54 3.37 8.82
CA SER A 191 13.97 3.26 9.05
C SER A 191 14.51 2.02 8.35
N PRO A 192 15.77 2.04 7.90
CA PRO A 192 16.41 0.80 7.49
C PRO A 192 16.46 -0.17 8.67
N ILE A 193 16.59 -1.45 8.40
CA ILE A 193 16.91 -2.42 9.46
C ILE A 193 18.17 -1.96 10.17
N HIS A 194 18.16 -2.02 11.47
CA HIS A 194 19.25 -1.50 12.29
C HIS A 194 20.59 -2.08 11.86
N SER A 195 21.52 -1.19 11.54
CA SER A 195 22.88 -1.52 11.11
C SER A 195 23.72 -2.36 12.10
N ASN A 196 23.21 -2.49 13.33
CA ASN A 196 23.86 -3.26 14.40
C ASN A 196 23.51 -4.76 14.35
N SER A 197 22.58 -5.18 13.49
CA SER A 197 22.10 -6.56 13.44
C SER A 197 22.88 -7.48 12.48
N GLY A 198 23.94 -7.01 11.84
CA GLY A 198 24.72 -7.82 10.88
C GLY A 198 23.99 -8.12 9.56
N TYR A 199 22.81 -7.54 9.33
CA TYR A 199 22.03 -7.79 8.12
C TYR A 199 22.54 -7.04 6.91
N LYS A 200 22.57 -7.72 5.76
CA LYS A 200 22.86 -7.11 4.46
C LYS A 200 21.59 -7.04 3.61
N TYR A 201 21.36 -5.88 3.03
CA TYR A 201 20.29 -5.68 2.08
C TYR A 201 20.68 -6.13 0.67
N LYS A 202 19.73 -6.75 -0.02
CA LYS A 202 19.84 -6.91 -1.46
C LYS A 202 18.53 -6.41 -2.09
N LYS A 203 18.65 -5.32 -2.86
CA LYS A 203 17.54 -4.88 -3.71
C LYS A 203 17.33 -5.91 -4.81
N THR A 204 16.11 -6.40 -4.96
CA THR A 204 15.75 -7.23 -6.11
C THR A 204 15.39 -6.33 -7.30
N ASN A 205 15.57 -6.85 -8.54
CA ASN A 205 15.36 -6.08 -9.78
C ASN A 205 13.87 -5.88 -10.14
N THR A 206 12.99 -5.83 -9.16
CA THR A 206 11.58 -5.51 -9.41
C THR A 206 11.38 -4.00 -9.43
N LYS A 207 10.40 -3.51 -10.21
CA LYS A 207 10.04 -2.10 -10.26
C LYS A 207 9.61 -1.57 -8.88
N ILE A 208 9.12 -2.44 -8.02
CA ILE A 208 8.69 -2.18 -6.65
C ILE A 208 9.55 -3.04 -5.72
N TYR A 209 10.05 -2.45 -4.67
CA TYR A 209 11.11 -2.99 -3.83
C TYR A 209 10.74 -4.27 -3.07
N ASP A 210 11.35 -5.39 -3.43
CA ASP A 210 11.53 -6.51 -2.52
C ASP A 210 12.86 -6.35 -1.80
N LEU A 211 12.86 -6.43 -0.49
CA LEU A 211 14.07 -6.42 0.31
C LEU A 211 14.39 -7.85 0.77
N LYS A 212 15.54 -8.32 0.41
CA LYS A 212 16.07 -9.58 0.92
C LYS A 212 17.16 -9.29 1.93
N TYR A 213 17.00 -9.85 3.11
CA TYR A 213 17.96 -9.73 4.19
C TYR A 213 18.75 -11.03 4.32
N SER A 214 20.05 -10.95 4.56
CA SER A 214 20.87 -12.10 4.94
C SER A 214 21.80 -11.73 6.10
N ILE A 215 21.94 -12.61 7.07
CA ILE A 215 23.01 -12.57 8.06
C ILE A 215 24.30 -12.99 7.36
N ASP A 216 25.43 -12.47 7.80
CA ASP A 216 26.72 -12.50 7.09
C ASP A 216 27.23 -13.91 6.74
N SER A 217 27.75 -14.06 5.55
CA SER A 217 28.77 -14.97 4.98
C SER A 217 28.68 -16.49 5.19
N GLN A 218 27.73 -17.04 5.93
CA GLN A 218 27.50 -18.49 6.05
C GLN A 218 26.25 -18.90 5.30
N GLU A 219 26.17 -20.15 4.84
CA GLU A 219 24.93 -20.70 4.32
C GLU A 219 23.90 -20.68 5.46
N PRO A 220 22.70 -20.12 5.25
CA PRO A 220 21.73 -20.00 6.32
C PRO A 220 21.10 -21.37 6.64
N ASP A 221 21.03 -21.73 7.91
CA ASP A 221 20.31 -22.91 8.37
C ASP A 221 18.79 -22.78 8.15
N ILE A 222 18.26 -21.53 8.23
CA ILE A 222 16.83 -21.22 8.10
C ILE A 222 16.64 -19.99 7.23
N THR A 223 15.67 -20.05 6.31
CA THR A 223 15.18 -18.91 5.57
C THR A 223 13.76 -18.57 6.04
N MET A 224 13.56 -17.35 6.54
CA MET A 224 12.24 -16.85 6.94
C MET A 224 11.71 -15.90 5.88
N VAL A 225 10.45 -16.07 5.46
CA VAL A 225 9.78 -15.21 4.50
C VAL A 225 8.59 -14.55 5.17
N CYS A 226 8.56 -13.23 5.19
CA CYS A 226 7.46 -12.47 5.74
C CYS A 226 7.22 -11.18 4.94
N TRP A 227 6.07 -10.55 5.15
CA TRP A 227 5.70 -9.28 4.52
C TRP A 227 4.82 -8.43 5.44
N GLY A 228 4.66 -7.14 5.08
CA GLY A 228 3.79 -6.20 5.77
C GLY A 228 4.12 -6.07 7.25
N GLY A 229 3.11 -6.09 8.08
CA GLY A 229 3.23 -5.89 9.53
C GLY A 229 4.03 -6.95 10.27
N LEU A 230 4.29 -8.11 9.67
CA LEU A 230 5.11 -9.16 10.27
C LEU A 230 6.61 -8.85 10.21
N VAL A 231 7.04 -7.94 9.36
CA VAL A 231 8.47 -7.65 9.17
C VAL A 231 9.13 -7.17 10.46
N CYS A 232 8.51 -6.24 11.18
CA CYS A 232 9.05 -5.76 12.45
C CYS A 232 9.01 -6.82 13.58
N ASP A 233 7.98 -7.66 13.60
CA ASP A 233 7.89 -8.75 14.58
C ASP A 233 8.95 -9.83 14.28
N MET A 234 9.25 -10.08 12.99
CA MET A 234 10.29 -11.00 12.56
C MET A 234 11.70 -10.50 12.94
N GLU A 235 11.96 -9.20 12.82
CA GLU A 235 13.22 -8.61 13.26
C GLU A 235 13.48 -8.86 14.76
N LEU A 236 12.45 -8.69 15.59
CA LEU A 236 12.55 -8.96 17.02
C LEU A 236 12.87 -10.43 17.28
N LEU A 237 12.15 -11.35 16.61
CA LEU A 237 12.38 -12.78 16.74
C LEU A 237 13.81 -13.19 16.35
N ILE A 238 14.34 -12.62 15.28
CA ILE A 238 15.68 -12.95 14.84
C ILE A 238 16.73 -12.46 15.84
N ASN A 239 16.55 -11.27 16.41
CA ASN A 239 17.44 -10.78 17.46
C ASN A 239 17.43 -11.71 18.67
N ASP A 240 16.26 -12.18 19.10
CA ASP A 240 16.13 -13.14 20.21
C ASP A 240 16.78 -14.51 19.92
N LEU A 241 16.91 -14.90 18.65
CA LEU A 241 17.53 -16.17 18.23
C LEU A 241 19.06 -16.06 18.05
N THR A 242 19.58 -14.84 17.96
CA THR A 242 21.02 -14.58 17.72
C THR A 242 21.79 -14.16 18.97
N ASP A 243 21.10 -13.83 20.07
CA ASP A 243 21.64 -13.62 21.41
C ASP A 243 21.81 -14.95 22.17
#